data_c445540386dbcc40f08eaf90e68a4f0a
#
_entry.id   c445540386dbcc40f08eaf90e68a4f0a
#
_cell.length_a   1.000
_cell.length_b   1.000
_cell.length_c   1.000
_cell.angle_alpha   90.00
_cell.angle_beta   90.00
_cell.angle_gamma   90.00
#
_symmetry.space_group_name_H-M   'P 1'
#
loop_
_entity.id
_entity.type
_entity.pdbx_description
1 polymer ?
#
loop_
_entity_poly.entity_id
_entity_poly.type
_entity_poly.pdbx_seq_one_letter_code
_entity_poly.pdbx_strand_id
1 'polypeptide(L)'
;SAQEAHEAIRPTDVSIVPSEIKEYLEKDMFRLYELIWARSVSCQMVPAILDTTTFDIKAGQYLFRSNGSIVKFSGFMQVYVESGDDEAAEKDIKPGDKILPELSKGEKLKLLEIDPEQHFTQPPARFSEAMLVKKLEEEGVGRPSTYAAIISVIKDRAYVESEERRLAPTKLGYLVSDLLLEHFPKFMTTKFTADMESQLDQIEFGETEWVKTLQSFYTPFKLDLDEAEKKIGDSEVEETDEICDKCSQPMIVKWGRFGKFMACSGYPDCKNTKQISKEGSDGKAVSESTAVEGTCEKCQSSLVLKVGRFGKFIACSNYPDCKF
;
A
#
# COMPACT_ATOMS: atom_id res chain seq x y z
N SER A 1 15.24 12.83 12.98
CA SER A 1 15.53 12.85 14.42
C SER A 1 14.67 11.81 15.11
N ALA A 2 15.25 11.05 16.05
CA ALA A 2 14.48 10.10 16.85
C ALA A 2 13.48 10.88 17.72
N GLN A 3 12.24 10.38 17.82
CA GLN A 3 11.27 10.92 18.79
C GLN A 3 11.76 10.50 20.20
N GLU A 4 12.21 11.45 20.98
CA GLU A 4 12.89 11.22 22.28
C GLU A 4 12.04 10.45 23.31
N ALA A 5 10.69 10.48 23.19
CA ALA A 5 9.79 9.81 24.11
C ALA A 5 9.62 8.30 23.84
N HIS A 6 10.21 7.73 22.76
CA HIS A 6 10.00 6.35 22.37
C HIS A 6 11.29 5.53 22.47
N GLU A 7 11.21 4.41 23.18
CA GLU A 7 12.27 3.41 23.21
C GLU A 7 12.24 2.57 21.91
N ALA A 8 13.42 2.24 21.40
CA ALA A 8 13.54 1.34 20.25
C ALA A 8 12.97 -0.06 20.57
N ILE A 9 12.38 -0.71 19.57
CA ILE A 9 11.89 -2.08 19.69
C ILE A 9 13.11 -3.00 19.84
N ARG A 10 13.19 -3.73 20.95
CA ARG A 10 14.25 -4.67 21.27
C ARG A 10 13.73 -5.83 22.13
N PRO A 11 14.44 -6.97 22.19
CA PRO A 11 14.09 -8.02 23.13
C PRO A 11 14.15 -7.50 24.57
N THR A 12 13.27 -7.97 25.43
CA THR A 12 13.32 -7.68 26.88
C THR A 12 14.60 -8.23 27.49
N ASP A 13 15.01 -9.42 27.05
CA ASP A 13 16.25 -10.08 27.44
C ASP A 13 16.95 -10.63 26.19
N VAL A 14 18.08 -10.05 25.83
CA VAL A 14 18.89 -10.43 24.67
C VAL A 14 19.51 -11.81 24.79
N SER A 15 19.68 -12.32 26.02
CA SER A 15 20.27 -13.65 26.26
C SER A 15 19.33 -14.78 25.82
N ILE A 16 18.03 -14.52 25.69
CA ILE A 16 17.07 -15.49 25.17
C ILE A 16 17.19 -15.53 23.64
N VAL A 17 17.96 -16.51 23.15
CA VAL A 17 18.14 -16.66 21.70
C VAL A 17 16.91 -17.28 21.02
N PRO A 18 16.60 -16.94 19.76
CA PRO A 18 15.39 -17.43 19.09
C PRO A 18 15.22 -18.96 19.11
N SER A 19 16.33 -19.70 18.99
CA SER A 19 16.29 -21.17 19.00
C SER A 19 15.73 -21.77 20.29
N GLU A 20 15.86 -21.08 21.42
CA GLU A 20 15.42 -21.57 22.73
C GLU A 20 13.93 -21.39 22.96
N ILE A 21 13.30 -20.41 22.30
CA ILE A 21 11.89 -20.10 22.50
C ILE A 21 10.98 -20.55 21.36
N LYS A 22 11.55 -21.17 20.34
CA LYS A 22 10.81 -21.58 19.13
C LYS A 22 9.60 -22.45 19.43
N GLU A 23 9.73 -23.35 20.41
CA GLU A 23 8.68 -24.29 20.81
C GLU A 23 7.55 -23.64 21.65
N TYR A 24 7.79 -22.44 22.18
CA TYR A 24 6.85 -21.74 23.07
C TYR A 24 6.04 -20.66 22.31
N LEU A 25 6.39 -20.38 21.05
CA LEU A 25 5.75 -19.32 20.26
C LEU A 25 5.05 -19.90 19.04
N GLU A 26 3.92 -19.31 18.69
CA GLU A 26 3.29 -19.53 17.39
C GLU A 26 4.21 -19.05 16.26
N LYS A 27 4.05 -19.62 15.07
CA LYS A 27 4.94 -19.42 13.92
C LYS A 27 5.20 -17.95 13.59
N ASP A 28 4.16 -17.11 13.59
CA ASP A 28 4.29 -15.70 13.22
C ASP A 28 4.90 -14.89 14.36
N MET A 29 4.58 -15.22 15.61
CA MET A 29 5.22 -14.62 16.79
C MET A 29 6.69 -14.97 16.85
N PHE A 30 7.05 -16.22 16.54
CA PHE A 30 8.44 -16.65 16.49
C PHE A 30 9.24 -15.86 15.43
N ARG A 31 8.70 -15.73 14.21
CA ARG A 31 9.34 -14.96 13.14
C ARG A 31 9.55 -13.49 13.51
N LEU A 32 8.54 -12.90 14.15
CA LEU A 32 8.65 -11.52 14.60
C LEU A 32 9.72 -11.38 15.69
N TYR A 33 9.75 -12.29 16.67
CA TYR A 33 10.78 -12.27 17.71
C TYR A 33 12.18 -12.44 17.11
N GLU A 34 12.36 -13.43 16.22
CA GLU A 34 13.62 -13.67 15.51
C GLU A 34 14.13 -12.43 14.77
N LEU A 35 13.23 -11.74 14.07
CA LEU A 35 13.56 -10.50 13.37
C LEU A 35 13.99 -9.39 14.33
N ILE A 36 13.23 -9.16 15.41
CA ILE A 36 13.53 -8.13 16.42
C ILE A 36 14.86 -8.45 17.10
N TRP A 37 15.07 -9.70 17.50
CA TRP A 37 16.31 -10.13 18.14
C TRP A 37 17.52 -9.95 17.21
N ALA A 38 17.42 -10.48 15.99
CA ALA A 38 18.49 -10.41 15.01
C ALA A 38 18.85 -8.96 14.67
N ARG A 39 17.86 -8.09 14.44
CA ARG A 39 18.07 -6.68 14.17
C ARG A 39 18.70 -5.93 15.34
N SER A 40 18.21 -6.18 16.56
CA SER A 40 18.73 -5.56 17.78
C SER A 40 20.17 -5.95 18.05
N VAL A 41 20.51 -7.24 17.95
CA VAL A 41 21.86 -7.74 18.15
C VAL A 41 22.81 -7.24 17.08
N SER A 42 22.41 -7.30 15.80
CA SER A 42 23.22 -6.87 14.66
C SER A 42 23.61 -5.39 14.76
N CYS A 43 22.74 -4.53 15.28
CA CYS A 43 23.01 -3.11 15.48
C CYS A 43 24.16 -2.84 16.49
N GLN A 44 24.47 -3.80 17.37
CA GLN A 44 25.55 -3.71 18.36
C GLN A 44 26.81 -4.44 17.91
N MET A 45 26.78 -5.13 16.76
CA MET A 45 27.92 -5.87 16.23
C MET A 45 28.84 -4.98 15.39
N VAL A 46 30.05 -5.43 15.22
CA VAL A 46 31.03 -4.75 14.35
C VAL A 46 30.62 -4.84 12.88
N PRO A 47 31.00 -3.84 12.05
CA PRO A 47 30.69 -3.84 10.62
C PRO A 47 31.27 -5.04 9.89
N ALA A 48 30.60 -5.47 8.82
CA ALA A 48 31.15 -6.40 7.85
C ALA A 48 32.26 -5.73 7.02
N ILE A 49 33.27 -6.51 6.64
CA ILE A 49 34.34 -6.08 5.75
C ILE A 49 34.21 -6.82 4.43
N LEU A 50 34.09 -6.06 3.33
CA LEU A 50 33.98 -6.59 1.98
C LEU A 50 35.18 -6.16 1.17
N ASP A 51 35.82 -7.11 0.48
CA ASP A 51 36.81 -6.81 -0.55
C ASP A 51 36.08 -6.70 -1.89
N THR A 52 36.02 -5.49 -2.45
CA THR A 52 35.40 -5.24 -3.76
C THR A 52 36.47 -5.14 -4.84
N THR A 53 36.28 -5.88 -5.93
CA THR A 53 37.18 -5.88 -7.07
C THR A 53 36.45 -5.36 -8.29
N THR A 54 37.05 -4.44 -9.03
CA THR A 54 36.54 -3.94 -10.30
C THR A 54 37.59 -4.17 -11.39
N PHE A 55 37.21 -4.84 -12.45
CA PHE A 55 38.02 -4.99 -13.66
C PHE A 55 37.51 -4.07 -14.75
N ASP A 56 38.39 -3.22 -15.26
CA ASP A 56 38.20 -2.45 -16.49
C ASP A 56 39.00 -3.12 -17.61
N ILE A 57 38.28 -3.80 -18.51
CA ILE A 57 38.84 -4.61 -19.60
C ILE A 57 38.74 -3.80 -20.90
N LYS A 58 39.88 -3.42 -21.46
CA LYS A 58 39.97 -2.68 -22.73
C LYS A 58 40.01 -3.65 -23.92
N ALA A 59 39.09 -3.47 -24.87
CA ALA A 59 39.05 -4.19 -26.14
C ALA A 59 38.97 -3.18 -27.30
N GLY A 60 40.11 -2.75 -27.82
CA GLY A 60 40.20 -1.70 -28.82
C GLY A 60 39.73 -0.36 -28.23
N GLN A 61 38.65 0.21 -28.81
CA GLN A 61 38.03 1.44 -28.32
C GLN A 61 36.94 1.22 -27.26
N TYR A 62 36.61 -0.01 -26.94
CA TYR A 62 35.55 -0.38 -25.99
C TYR A 62 36.12 -0.69 -24.62
N LEU A 63 35.34 -0.37 -23.58
CA LEU A 63 35.64 -0.66 -22.21
C LEU A 63 34.54 -1.52 -21.60
N PHE A 64 34.90 -2.73 -21.20
CA PHE A 64 34.00 -3.62 -20.45
C PHE A 64 34.34 -3.53 -18.97
N ARG A 65 33.32 -3.57 -18.11
CA ARG A 65 33.49 -3.52 -16.66
C ARG A 65 32.84 -4.70 -15.98
N SER A 66 33.57 -5.34 -15.07
CA SER A 66 33.06 -6.39 -14.20
C SER A 66 33.37 -6.06 -12.76
N ASN A 67 32.35 -6.15 -11.89
CA ASN A 67 32.49 -5.94 -10.46
C ASN A 67 32.22 -7.24 -9.73
N GLY A 68 32.96 -7.48 -8.65
CA GLY A 68 32.76 -8.59 -7.75
C GLY A 68 33.04 -8.18 -6.32
N SER A 69 32.51 -8.94 -5.37
CA SER A 69 32.66 -8.66 -3.94
C SER A 69 32.81 -9.97 -3.18
N ILE A 70 33.76 -10.00 -2.24
CA ILE A 70 33.98 -11.12 -1.34
C ILE A 70 33.84 -10.63 0.08
N VAL A 71 33.07 -11.34 0.90
CA VAL A 71 32.96 -11.06 2.34
C VAL A 71 34.23 -11.56 3.02
N LYS A 72 35.10 -10.64 3.42
CA LYS A 72 36.33 -10.93 4.15
C LYS A 72 36.09 -11.18 5.63
N PHE A 73 35.15 -10.43 6.19
CA PHE A 73 34.71 -10.57 7.57
C PHE A 73 33.22 -10.29 7.64
N SER A 74 32.45 -11.25 8.12
CA SER A 74 30.99 -11.17 8.10
C SER A 74 30.42 -10.14 9.06
N GLY A 75 31.06 -9.86 10.21
CA GLY A 75 30.55 -8.92 11.19
C GLY A 75 29.09 -9.15 11.53
N PHE A 76 28.27 -8.11 11.51
CA PHE A 76 26.82 -8.18 11.78
C PHE A 76 26.05 -9.11 10.83
N MET A 77 26.56 -9.32 9.63
CA MET A 77 25.92 -10.18 8.62
C MET A 77 25.84 -11.67 9.04
N GLN A 78 26.53 -12.07 10.12
CA GLN A 78 26.38 -13.41 10.70
C GLN A 78 24.98 -13.61 11.33
N VAL A 79 24.37 -12.53 11.79
CA VAL A 79 23.09 -12.58 12.51
C VAL A 79 21.95 -12.03 11.66
N TYR A 80 22.21 -10.98 10.88
CA TYR A 80 21.20 -10.29 10.11
C TYR A 80 21.69 -9.88 8.72
N VAL A 81 20.98 -10.33 7.71
CA VAL A 81 21.13 -9.85 6.33
C VAL A 81 19.75 -9.37 5.89
N GLU A 82 19.66 -8.10 5.51
CA GLU A 82 18.43 -7.52 5.01
C GLU A 82 18.07 -8.14 3.66
N SER A 83 16.89 -8.78 3.58
CA SER A 83 16.34 -9.21 2.31
C SER A 83 15.73 -7.98 1.63
N GLY A 84 16.24 -7.61 0.45
CA GLY A 84 15.68 -6.49 -0.32
C GLY A 84 14.22 -6.74 -0.70
N ASP A 85 13.34 -5.79 -0.39
CA ASP A 85 11.94 -5.80 -0.83
C ASP A 85 11.79 -5.42 -2.31
N ASP A 86 12.87 -4.98 -2.94
CA ASP A 86 12.94 -4.57 -4.33
C ASP A 86 13.65 -5.61 -5.20
N GLU A 87 12.95 -6.13 -6.20
CA GLU A 87 13.58 -6.90 -7.29
C GLU A 87 14.66 -6.08 -8.02
N ALA A 88 14.60 -4.74 -7.95
CA ALA A 88 15.64 -3.86 -8.46
C ALA A 88 16.88 -3.80 -7.54
N ALA A 89 16.69 -3.93 -6.22
CA ALA A 89 17.78 -4.03 -5.25
C ALA A 89 18.44 -5.42 -5.25
N GLU A 90 17.77 -6.45 -5.75
CA GLU A 90 18.39 -7.77 -5.98
C GLU A 90 19.50 -7.73 -7.05
N LYS A 91 19.55 -6.68 -7.88
CA LYS A 91 20.66 -6.44 -8.82
C LYS A 91 21.88 -5.79 -8.17
N ASP A 92 21.73 -5.19 -7.00
CA ASP A 92 22.85 -4.76 -6.18
C ASP A 92 23.40 -6.00 -5.46
N ILE A 93 24.55 -6.41 -5.91
CA ILE A 93 25.40 -7.54 -5.54
C ILE A 93 25.12 -8.01 -4.11
N LYS A 94 24.42 -9.16 -3.96
CA LYS A 94 24.45 -9.88 -2.68
C LYS A 94 25.91 -10.16 -2.37
N PRO A 95 26.40 -9.79 -1.18
CA PRO A 95 27.78 -10.05 -0.82
C PRO A 95 28.11 -11.53 -1.01
N GLY A 96 29.03 -11.83 -1.95
CA GLY A 96 29.42 -13.20 -2.31
C GLY A 96 28.90 -13.72 -3.66
N ASP A 97 28.02 -13.01 -4.39
CA ASP A 97 27.41 -13.52 -5.62
C ASP A 97 28.31 -13.54 -6.86
N LYS A 98 29.38 -12.72 -6.90
CA LYS A 98 30.38 -12.78 -7.99
C LYS A 98 31.78 -12.79 -7.41
N ILE A 99 32.35 -13.98 -7.30
CA ILE A 99 33.76 -14.15 -7.05
C ILE A 99 34.46 -13.98 -8.40
N LEU A 100 35.19 -12.90 -8.56
CA LEU A 100 36.03 -12.68 -9.72
C LEU A 100 37.36 -13.42 -9.58
N PRO A 101 37.96 -13.93 -10.67
CA PRO A 101 39.27 -14.54 -10.64
C PRO A 101 40.34 -13.51 -10.28
N GLU A 102 41.45 -13.97 -9.75
CA GLU A 102 42.61 -13.11 -9.53
C GLU A 102 43.24 -12.76 -10.87
N LEU A 103 43.29 -11.47 -11.20
CA LEU A 103 43.88 -10.94 -12.40
C LEU A 103 44.89 -9.82 -12.05
N SER A 104 46.00 -9.77 -12.80
CA SER A 104 46.98 -8.74 -12.66
C SER A 104 46.74 -7.56 -13.60
N LYS A 105 47.14 -6.36 -13.19
CA LYS A 105 47.02 -5.17 -14.04
C LYS A 105 47.83 -5.33 -15.32
N GLY A 106 47.17 -5.20 -16.49
CA GLY A 106 47.81 -5.33 -17.78
C GLY A 106 47.86 -6.76 -18.32
N GLU A 107 47.24 -7.70 -17.62
CA GLU A 107 47.09 -9.07 -18.09
C GLU A 107 46.29 -9.12 -19.37
N LYS A 108 46.69 -9.96 -20.33
CA LYS A 108 46.00 -10.14 -21.60
C LYS A 108 44.94 -11.24 -21.46
N LEU A 109 43.67 -10.88 -21.63
CA LEU A 109 42.57 -11.81 -21.62
C LEU A 109 42.25 -12.29 -23.05
N LYS A 110 41.85 -13.55 -23.18
CA LYS A 110 41.36 -14.12 -24.45
C LYS A 110 39.83 -13.94 -24.48
N LEU A 111 39.33 -13.23 -25.48
CA LEU A 111 37.92 -13.17 -25.77
C LEU A 111 37.43 -14.55 -26.21
N LEU A 112 36.44 -15.11 -25.53
CA LEU A 112 35.84 -16.40 -25.89
C LEU A 112 34.57 -16.18 -26.70
N GLU A 113 33.65 -15.34 -26.17
CA GLU A 113 32.35 -15.10 -26.74
C GLU A 113 31.84 -13.71 -26.35
N ILE A 114 31.00 -13.11 -27.20
CA ILE A 114 30.22 -11.92 -26.90
C ILE A 114 28.76 -12.32 -27.02
N ASP A 115 28.02 -12.21 -25.90
CA ASP A 115 26.59 -12.45 -25.87
C ASP A 115 25.89 -11.08 -25.78
N PRO A 116 25.30 -10.58 -26.88
CA PRO A 116 24.61 -9.30 -26.90
C PRO A 116 23.18 -9.47 -26.42
N GLU A 117 22.85 -8.91 -25.25
CA GLU A 117 21.51 -8.86 -24.72
C GLU A 117 20.91 -7.45 -24.83
N GLN A 118 19.66 -7.37 -25.28
CA GLN A 118 18.91 -6.13 -25.29
C GLN A 118 18.08 -6.01 -24.03
N HIS A 119 18.30 -4.95 -23.25
CA HIS A 119 17.54 -4.63 -22.06
C HIS A 119 16.80 -3.30 -22.25
N PHE A 120 15.61 -3.20 -21.66
CA PHE A 120 14.83 -1.97 -21.62
C PHE A 120 14.72 -1.49 -20.19
N THR A 121 14.76 -0.17 -19.99
CA THR A 121 14.49 0.42 -18.70
C THR A 121 13.05 0.12 -18.30
N GLN A 122 12.87 -0.31 -17.07
CA GLN A 122 11.55 -0.56 -16.49
C GLN A 122 11.08 0.68 -15.71
N PRO A 123 9.78 0.97 -15.69
CA PRO A 123 9.25 2.01 -14.81
C PRO A 123 9.51 1.62 -13.34
N PRO A 124 9.50 2.62 -12.41
CA PRO A 124 9.57 2.31 -10.99
C PRO A 124 8.49 1.30 -10.59
N ALA A 125 8.85 0.34 -9.77
CA ALA A 125 7.91 -0.64 -9.26
C ALA A 125 6.85 0.04 -8.36
N ARG A 126 5.64 -0.54 -8.29
CA ARG A 126 4.62 -0.11 -7.32
C ARG A 126 5.13 -0.33 -5.88
N PHE A 127 4.68 0.48 -4.95
CA PHE A 127 5.07 0.35 -3.55
C PHE A 127 4.59 -0.98 -2.94
N SER A 128 5.48 -1.66 -2.23
CA SER A 128 5.07 -2.59 -1.16
C SER A 128 4.64 -1.79 0.07
N GLU A 129 4.02 -2.44 1.06
CA GLU A 129 3.66 -1.74 2.31
C GLU A 129 4.91 -1.18 3.01
N ALA A 130 6.01 -1.95 3.05
CA ALA A 130 7.27 -1.52 3.64
C ALA A 130 7.89 -0.33 2.88
N MET A 131 7.90 -0.36 1.55
CA MET A 131 8.39 0.76 0.73
C MET A 131 7.53 2.01 0.90
N LEU A 132 6.21 1.86 1.05
CA LEU A 132 5.33 3.01 1.31
C LEU A 132 5.64 3.62 2.67
N VAL A 133 5.85 2.82 3.72
CA VAL A 133 6.28 3.32 5.05
C VAL A 133 7.58 4.09 4.94
N LYS A 134 8.58 3.51 4.27
CA LYS A 134 9.88 4.17 4.05
C LYS A 134 9.71 5.50 3.32
N LYS A 135 8.86 5.53 2.28
CA LYS A 135 8.60 6.76 1.53
C LYS A 135 7.88 7.83 2.36
N LEU A 136 6.90 7.43 3.18
CA LEU A 136 6.22 8.35 4.11
C LEU A 136 7.21 8.95 5.12
N GLU A 137 8.12 8.12 5.66
CA GLU A 137 9.17 8.58 6.56
C GLU A 137 10.15 9.56 5.88
N GLU A 138 10.63 9.23 4.67
CA GLU A 138 11.50 10.10 3.88
C GLU A 138 10.88 11.47 3.59
N GLU A 139 9.57 11.50 3.32
CA GLU A 139 8.82 12.73 3.03
C GLU A 139 8.36 13.47 4.31
N GLY A 140 8.57 12.90 5.50
CA GLY A 140 8.13 13.48 6.77
C GLY A 140 6.61 13.44 6.98
N VAL A 141 5.92 12.51 6.31
CA VAL A 141 4.46 12.33 6.39
C VAL A 141 4.12 11.23 7.37
N GLY A 142 3.41 11.56 8.44
CA GLY A 142 3.07 10.62 9.52
C GLY A 142 4.20 10.41 10.52
N ARG A 143 3.98 9.48 11.43
CA ARG A 143 4.91 9.11 12.51
C ARG A 143 4.90 7.58 12.66
N PRO A 144 5.88 6.96 13.34
CA PRO A 144 5.93 5.52 13.55
C PRO A 144 4.62 4.92 14.06
N SER A 145 3.92 5.64 14.94
CA SER A 145 2.63 5.22 15.50
C SER A 145 1.47 5.26 14.50
N THR A 146 1.58 5.98 13.39
CA THR A 146 0.49 6.18 12.43
C THR A 146 0.66 5.44 11.10
N TYR A 147 1.87 4.99 10.74
CA TYR A 147 2.11 4.36 9.44
C TYR A 147 1.23 3.14 9.18
N ALA A 148 1.12 2.25 10.16
CA ALA A 148 0.27 1.06 10.03
C ALA A 148 -1.21 1.42 9.86
N ALA A 149 -1.68 2.44 10.60
CA ALA A 149 -3.06 2.93 10.49
C ALA A 149 -3.33 3.56 9.11
N ILE A 150 -2.39 4.32 8.55
CA ILE A 150 -2.51 4.92 7.21
C ILE A 150 -2.71 3.82 6.17
N ILE A 151 -1.85 2.78 6.19
CA ILE A 151 -1.94 1.67 5.24
C ILE A 151 -3.26 0.92 5.40
N SER A 152 -3.67 0.63 6.63
CA SER A 152 -4.95 -0.04 6.89
C SER A 152 -6.13 0.78 6.36
N VAL A 153 -6.15 2.08 6.61
CA VAL A 153 -7.24 2.97 6.16
C VAL A 153 -7.37 3.00 4.64
N ILE A 154 -6.27 3.13 3.89
CA ILE A 154 -6.35 3.18 2.42
C ILE A 154 -6.80 1.84 1.82
N LYS A 155 -6.46 0.71 2.46
CA LYS A 155 -6.93 -0.63 2.08
C LYS A 155 -8.39 -0.85 2.47
N ASP A 156 -8.79 -0.52 3.71
CA ASP A 156 -10.16 -0.69 4.21
C ASP A 156 -11.18 0.15 3.45
N ARG A 157 -10.76 1.33 2.99
CA ARG A 157 -11.56 2.19 2.13
C ARG A 157 -11.54 1.78 0.66
N ALA A 158 -10.82 0.71 0.33
CA ALA A 158 -10.64 0.22 -1.04
C ALA A 158 -10.07 1.29 -2.01
N TYR A 159 -9.24 2.21 -1.52
CA TYR A 159 -8.51 3.16 -2.38
C TYR A 159 -7.36 2.47 -3.09
N VAL A 160 -6.79 1.44 -2.44
CA VAL A 160 -5.77 0.56 -2.99
C VAL A 160 -6.14 -0.90 -2.77
N GLU A 161 -5.67 -1.75 -3.65
CA GLU A 161 -5.72 -3.21 -3.52
C GLU A 161 -4.31 -3.80 -3.57
N SER A 162 -4.16 -5.01 -3.05
CA SER A 162 -2.85 -5.69 -3.04
C SER A 162 -2.76 -6.64 -4.22
N GLU A 163 -1.86 -6.34 -5.16
CA GLU A 163 -1.49 -7.18 -6.30
C GLU A 163 -0.04 -7.63 -6.12
N GLU A 164 0.23 -8.93 -6.07
CA GLU A 164 1.59 -9.49 -5.95
C GLU A 164 2.44 -8.84 -4.84
N ARG A 165 1.85 -8.62 -3.67
CA ARG A 165 2.44 -7.92 -2.51
C ARG A 165 2.72 -6.43 -2.72
N ARG A 166 2.21 -5.82 -3.79
CA ARG A 166 2.35 -4.40 -4.09
C ARG A 166 0.99 -3.72 -4.07
N LEU A 167 0.99 -2.44 -3.74
CA LEU A 167 -0.22 -1.63 -3.65
C LEU A 167 -0.55 -1.05 -5.02
N ALA A 168 -1.73 -1.39 -5.53
CA ALA A 168 -2.28 -0.87 -6.78
C ALA A 168 -3.47 0.06 -6.48
N PRO A 169 -3.50 1.30 -7.00
CA PRO A 169 -4.65 2.17 -6.86
C PRO A 169 -5.88 1.59 -7.57
N THR A 170 -7.03 1.63 -6.91
CA THR A 170 -8.31 1.25 -7.50
C THR A 170 -8.92 2.42 -8.30
N LYS A 171 -9.97 2.15 -9.06
CA LYS A 171 -10.75 3.21 -9.73
C LYS A 171 -11.32 4.22 -8.73
N LEU A 172 -11.75 3.75 -7.55
CA LEU A 172 -12.22 4.61 -6.46
C LEU A 172 -11.07 5.45 -5.90
N GLY A 173 -9.87 4.87 -5.75
CA GLY A 173 -8.69 5.58 -5.29
C GLY A 173 -8.32 6.73 -6.22
N TYR A 174 -8.29 6.50 -7.53
CA TYR A 174 -8.06 7.57 -8.51
C TYR A 174 -9.14 8.65 -8.45
N LEU A 175 -10.43 8.27 -8.44
CA LEU A 175 -11.53 9.24 -8.38
C LEU A 175 -11.42 10.14 -7.14
N VAL A 176 -11.18 9.57 -5.96
CA VAL A 176 -11.05 10.33 -4.71
C VAL A 176 -9.81 11.22 -4.76
N SER A 177 -8.69 10.71 -5.27
CA SER A 177 -7.46 11.48 -5.41
C SER A 177 -7.64 12.68 -6.34
N ASP A 178 -8.25 12.47 -7.52
CA ASP A 178 -8.48 13.51 -8.52
C ASP A 178 -9.43 14.59 -7.98
N LEU A 179 -10.52 14.18 -7.32
CA LEU A 179 -11.48 15.09 -6.67
C LEU A 179 -10.79 15.96 -5.59
N LEU A 180 -9.96 15.34 -4.75
CA LEU A 180 -9.25 16.07 -3.70
C LEU A 180 -8.18 17.01 -4.27
N LEU A 181 -7.46 16.60 -5.32
CA LEU A 181 -6.49 17.45 -6.00
C LEU A 181 -7.14 18.65 -6.69
N GLU A 182 -8.33 18.47 -7.26
CA GLU A 182 -9.07 19.54 -7.91
C GLU A 182 -9.56 20.60 -6.92
N HIS A 183 -10.14 20.15 -5.80
CA HIS A 183 -10.79 21.05 -4.85
C HIS A 183 -9.89 21.53 -3.71
N PHE A 184 -8.84 20.77 -3.38
CA PHE A 184 -7.93 21.04 -2.26
C PHE A 184 -6.44 20.98 -2.65
N PRO A 185 -6.02 21.59 -3.77
CA PRO A 185 -4.67 21.43 -4.32
C PRO A 185 -3.55 21.85 -3.35
N LYS A 186 -3.82 22.83 -2.47
CA LYS A 186 -2.86 23.31 -1.47
C LYS A 186 -2.62 22.29 -0.35
N PHE A 187 -3.65 21.52 0.03
CA PHE A 187 -3.62 20.58 1.14
C PHE A 187 -3.20 19.16 0.71
N MET A 188 -3.37 18.83 -0.57
CA MET A 188 -3.08 17.51 -1.12
C MET A 188 -1.64 17.40 -1.64
N THR A 189 -0.68 17.94 -0.90
CA THR A 189 0.75 17.81 -1.19
C THR A 189 1.48 17.15 -0.04
N THR A 190 2.49 16.33 -0.33
CA THR A 190 3.34 15.73 0.72
C THR A 190 4.01 16.79 1.58
N LYS A 191 4.45 17.88 0.93
CA LYS A 191 5.07 19.01 1.64
C LYS A 191 4.11 19.65 2.66
N PHE A 192 2.86 19.88 2.31
CA PHE A 192 1.90 20.46 3.25
C PHE A 192 1.73 19.58 4.49
N THR A 193 1.59 18.27 4.30
CA THR A 193 1.45 17.32 5.42
C THR A 193 2.72 17.29 6.28
N ALA A 194 3.90 17.26 5.67
CA ALA A 194 5.16 17.31 6.40
C ALA A 194 5.35 18.62 7.18
N ASP A 195 5.00 19.76 6.58
CA ASP A 195 5.04 21.07 7.25
C ASP A 195 4.08 21.11 8.43
N MET A 196 2.87 20.53 8.32
CA MET A 196 1.89 20.42 9.40
C MET A 196 2.41 19.55 10.54
N GLU A 197 2.99 18.38 10.22
CA GLU A 197 3.62 17.52 11.23
C GLU A 197 4.73 18.27 11.99
N SER A 198 5.57 19.03 11.28
CA SER A 198 6.61 19.85 11.89
C SER A 198 6.06 20.95 12.78
N GLN A 199 4.92 21.57 12.41
CA GLN A 199 4.26 22.57 13.24
C GLN A 199 3.66 21.95 14.51
N LEU A 200 3.15 20.72 14.42
CA LEU A 200 2.67 19.98 15.59
C LEU A 200 3.82 19.65 16.56
N ASP A 201 4.99 19.26 16.04
CA ASP A 201 6.19 19.08 16.86
C ASP A 201 6.58 20.40 17.58
N GLN A 202 6.56 21.55 16.89
CA GLN A 202 6.82 22.86 17.51
C GLN A 202 5.85 23.21 18.63
N ILE A 203 4.57 22.80 18.50
CA ILE A 203 3.57 22.96 19.56
C ILE A 203 3.94 22.05 20.75
N GLU A 204 4.36 20.81 20.51
CA GLU A 204 4.79 19.87 21.54
C GLU A 204 5.98 20.43 22.35
N PHE A 205 6.93 21.06 21.68
CA PHE A 205 8.08 21.71 22.30
C PHE A 205 7.76 23.07 22.93
N GLY A 206 6.53 23.56 22.79
CA GLY A 206 6.12 24.87 23.36
C GLY A 206 6.65 26.09 22.58
N GLU A 207 7.14 25.90 21.37
CA GLU A 207 7.71 26.97 20.51
C GLU A 207 6.61 27.76 19.79
N THR A 208 5.42 27.18 19.60
CA THR A 208 4.30 27.79 18.89
C THR A 208 2.97 27.56 19.60
N GLU A 209 2.09 28.53 19.53
CA GLU A 209 0.73 28.41 20.07
C GLU A 209 -0.18 27.59 19.17
N TRP A 210 -0.78 26.53 19.70
CA TRP A 210 -1.64 25.62 18.96
C TRP A 210 -2.85 26.31 18.31
N VAL A 211 -3.46 27.34 18.96
CA VAL A 211 -4.62 28.08 18.43
C VAL A 211 -4.26 28.79 17.13
N LYS A 212 -3.09 29.47 17.08
CA LYS A 212 -2.63 30.19 15.88
C LYS A 212 -2.35 29.20 14.73
N THR A 213 -1.72 28.08 15.03
CA THR A 213 -1.42 27.04 14.04
C THR A 213 -2.73 26.48 13.45
N LEU A 214 -3.68 26.08 14.30
CA LEU A 214 -4.97 25.58 13.82
C LEU A 214 -5.76 26.63 13.05
N GLN A 215 -5.75 27.89 13.45
CA GLN A 215 -6.45 28.97 12.76
C GLN A 215 -5.85 29.24 11.38
N SER A 216 -4.51 29.20 11.26
CA SER A 216 -3.82 29.38 9.98
C SER A 216 -4.14 28.27 8.98
N PHE A 217 -4.37 27.05 9.45
CA PHE A 217 -4.85 25.92 8.65
C PHE A 217 -6.34 26.03 8.34
N TYR A 218 -7.18 26.22 9.37
CA TYR A 218 -8.63 26.08 9.25
C TYR A 218 -9.25 27.17 8.38
N THR A 219 -8.73 28.39 8.46
CA THR A 219 -9.31 29.53 7.69
C THR A 219 -9.28 29.30 6.18
N PRO A 220 -8.13 29.01 5.54
CA PRO A 220 -8.10 28.70 4.11
C PRO A 220 -8.81 27.39 3.77
N PHE A 221 -8.70 26.37 4.63
CA PHE A 221 -9.39 25.10 4.43
C PHE A 221 -10.91 25.27 4.37
N LYS A 222 -11.49 26.06 5.28
CA LYS A 222 -12.94 26.31 5.31
C LYS A 222 -13.43 27.01 4.04
N LEU A 223 -12.64 27.96 3.50
CA LEU A 223 -12.97 28.62 2.25
C LEU A 223 -12.98 27.65 1.07
N ASP A 224 -11.92 26.83 0.96
CA ASP A 224 -11.82 25.82 -0.10
C ASP A 224 -12.94 24.77 0.05
N LEU A 225 -13.32 24.39 1.29
CA LEU A 225 -14.41 23.46 1.54
C LEU A 225 -15.77 24.03 1.11
N ASP A 226 -16.08 25.29 1.47
CA ASP A 226 -17.35 25.95 1.11
C ASP A 226 -17.46 26.13 -0.42
N GLU A 227 -16.34 26.32 -1.10
CA GLU A 227 -16.29 26.38 -2.57
C GLU A 227 -16.47 24.98 -3.19
N ALA A 228 -15.82 23.95 -2.63
CA ALA A 228 -15.97 22.58 -3.09
C ALA A 228 -17.40 22.06 -2.92
N GLU A 229 -18.05 22.34 -1.78
CA GLU A 229 -19.46 21.95 -1.55
C GLU A 229 -20.40 22.53 -2.60
N LYS A 230 -20.19 23.78 -3.03
CA LYS A 230 -20.99 24.42 -4.07
C LYS A 230 -20.75 23.77 -5.44
N LYS A 231 -19.48 23.55 -5.81
CA LYS A 231 -19.12 22.97 -7.10
C LYS A 231 -19.56 21.50 -7.22
N ILE A 232 -19.36 20.71 -6.18
CA ILE A 232 -19.76 19.28 -6.16
C ILE A 232 -21.29 19.16 -6.15
N GLY A 233 -21.99 20.04 -5.39
CA GLY A 233 -23.45 20.04 -5.34
C GLY A 233 -24.11 20.36 -6.69
N ASP A 234 -23.46 21.15 -7.54
CA ASP A 234 -23.98 21.57 -8.84
C ASP A 234 -23.54 20.65 -10.00
N SER A 235 -22.55 19.77 -9.82
CA SER A 235 -21.83 19.20 -10.97
C SER A 235 -21.99 17.71 -11.26
N GLU A 236 -22.53 16.87 -10.39
CA GLU A 236 -22.61 15.42 -10.70
C GLU A 236 -23.86 14.70 -10.17
N VAL A 237 -25.00 15.18 -10.51
CA VAL A 237 -26.17 14.32 -10.59
C VAL A 237 -26.29 13.84 -12.04
N GLU A 238 -25.59 12.76 -12.42
CA GLU A 238 -25.95 12.05 -13.66
C GLU A 238 -27.40 11.57 -13.46
N GLU A 239 -28.38 12.36 -13.92
CA GLU A 239 -29.77 11.92 -13.97
C GLU A 239 -29.87 10.75 -14.93
N THR A 240 -30.52 9.71 -14.49
CA THR A 240 -30.83 8.55 -15.33
C THR A 240 -32.27 8.62 -15.76
N ASP A 241 -32.59 8.03 -16.91
CA ASP A 241 -33.98 7.88 -17.37
C ASP A 241 -34.80 6.89 -16.50
N GLU A 242 -34.15 6.29 -15.50
CA GLU A 242 -34.81 5.33 -14.61
C GLU A 242 -35.57 6.04 -13.48
N ILE A 243 -36.76 5.55 -13.20
CA ILE A 243 -37.64 6.01 -12.14
C ILE A 243 -37.62 5.03 -10.96
N CYS A 244 -37.60 5.56 -9.76
CA CYS A 244 -37.60 4.79 -8.52
C CYS A 244 -38.93 3.99 -8.36
N ASP A 245 -38.81 2.68 -8.22
CA ASP A 245 -39.94 1.75 -8.07
C ASP A 245 -40.73 1.99 -6.77
N LYS A 246 -40.17 2.71 -5.78
CA LYS A 246 -40.81 2.93 -4.49
C LYS A 246 -41.51 4.30 -4.35
N CYS A 247 -41.01 5.34 -4.98
CA CYS A 247 -41.54 6.68 -4.81
C CYS A 247 -41.70 7.47 -6.11
N SER A 248 -41.47 6.85 -7.26
CA SER A 248 -41.57 7.44 -8.61
C SER A 248 -40.71 8.71 -8.85
N GLN A 249 -39.72 8.96 -8.01
CA GLN A 249 -38.72 10.01 -8.23
C GLN A 249 -37.61 9.50 -9.18
N PRO A 250 -36.92 10.37 -9.92
CA PRO A 250 -35.83 9.94 -10.79
C PRO A 250 -34.69 9.28 -9.98
N MET A 251 -34.03 8.32 -10.62
CA MET A 251 -32.82 7.72 -10.06
C MET A 251 -31.60 8.50 -10.52
N ILE A 252 -30.63 8.67 -9.63
CA ILE A 252 -29.37 9.39 -9.86
C ILE A 252 -28.19 8.48 -9.65
N VAL A 253 -27.15 8.59 -10.47
CA VAL A 253 -25.91 7.81 -10.29
C VAL A 253 -25.10 8.43 -9.17
N LYS A 254 -24.75 7.61 -8.19
CA LYS A 254 -23.84 7.97 -7.10
C LYS A 254 -22.67 6.98 -7.03
N TRP A 255 -21.56 7.45 -6.48
CA TRP A 255 -20.42 6.60 -6.17
C TRP A 255 -20.51 6.06 -4.75
N GLY A 256 -20.32 4.77 -4.60
CA GLY A 256 -20.26 4.08 -3.31
C GLY A 256 -19.03 3.20 -3.20
N ARG A 257 -18.87 2.54 -2.06
CA ARG A 257 -17.73 1.65 -1.76
C ARG A 257 -17.46 0.60 -2.84
N PHE A 258 -18.49 0.17 -3.55
CA PHE A 258 -18.41 -0.89 -4.57
C PHE A 258 -18.48 -0.36 -6.01
N GLY A 259 -18.35 0.94 -6.22
CA GLY A 259 -18.43 1.59 -7.52
C GLY A 259 -19.71 2.41 -7.70
N LYS A 260 -20.02 2.76 -8.97
CA LYS A 260 -21.24 3.50 -9.32
C LYS A 260 -22.47 2.67 -8.98
N PHE A 261 -23.47 3.31 -8.37
CA PHE A 261 -24.79 2.75 -8.11
C PHE A 261 -25.86 3.81 -8.34
N MET A 262 -27.06 3.40 -8.65
CA MET A 262 -28.20 4.30 -8.75
C MET A 262 -28.87 4.44 -7.37
N ALA A 263 -29.09 5.67 -6.97
CA ALA A 263 -29.83 6.03 -5.75
C ALA A 263 -31.07 6.88 -6.12
N CYS A 264 -32.11 6.77 -5.33
CA CYS A 264 -33.27 7.61 -5.49
C CYS A 264 -32.95 9.08 -5.13
N SER A 265 -33.36 10.02 -5.97
CA SER A 265 -33.22 11.46 -5.71
C SER A 265 -33.99 11.93 -4.47
N GLY A 266 -35.02 11.20 -4.05
CA GLY A 266 -35.80 11.45 -2.85
C GLY A 266 -35.13 11.04 -1.53
N TYR A 267 -33.81 10.78 -1.51
CA TYR A 267 -33.08 10.55 -0.27
C TYR A 267 -33.04 11.85 0.57
N PRO A 268 -33.24 11.82 1.91
CA PRO A 268 -33.27 10.63 2.80
C PRO A 268 -34.63 9.93 2.97
N ASP A 269 -35.70 10.48 2.42
CA ASP A 269 -37.05 9.95 2.60
C ASP A 269 -37.23 8.59 1.86
N CYS A 270 -36.63 8.46 0.68
CA CYS A 270 -36.56 7.21 -0.05
C CYS A 270 -35.12 6.70 -0.13
N LYS A 271 -34.86 5.55 0.48
CA LYS A 271 -33.52 4.91 0.52
C LYS A 271 -33.34 3.82 -0.55
N ASN A 272 -34.09 3.92 -1.65
CA ASN A 272 -33.98 2.93 -2.72
C ASN A 272 -32.68 3.07 -3.49
N THR A 273 -31.98 1.96 -3.72
CA THR A 273 -30.74 1.92 -4.49
C THR A 273 -30.73 0.72 -5.44
N LYS A 274 -30.16 0.89 -6.64
CA LYS A 274 -29.95 -0.17 -7.62
C LYS A 274 -28.46 -0.20 -7.99
N GLN A 275 -27.89 -1.39 -8.18
CA GLN A 275 -26.52 -1.51 -8.67
C GLN A 275 -26.50 -1.30 -10.19
N ILE A 276 -25.53 -0.52 -10.68
CA ILE A 276 -25.28 -0.39 -12.11
C ILE A 276 -24.42 -1.58 -12.51
N SER A 277 -24.96 -2.47 -13.34
CA SER A 277 -24.20 -3.60 -13.89
C SER A 277 -23.03 -3.06 -14.72
N LYS A 278 -21.82 -3.54 -14.50
CA LYS A 278 -20.71 -3.32 -15.42
C LYS A 278 -21.11 -3.94 -16.77
N GLU A 279 -21.16 -3.14 -17.82
CA GLU A 279 -21.14 -3.66 -19.19
C GLU A 279 -19.80 -4.39 -19.40
N GLY A 280 -19.84 -5.69 -19.19
CA GLY A 280 -18.87 -6.61 -19.78
C GLY A 280 -19.32 -6.87 -21.20
N SER A 281 -18.37 -6.92 -22.12
CA SER A 281 -18.54 -7.33 -23.50
C SER A 281 -19.40 -8.60 -23.61
N ASP A 282 -20.65 -8.43 -23.76
CA ASP A 282 -21.72 -9.29 -24.27
C ASP A 282 -23.00 -8.93 -23.50
N GLY A 283 -23.84 -8.12 -24.18
CA GLY A 283 -25.08 -7.56 -23.64
C GLY A 283 -26.05 -8.62 -23.09
N LYS A 284 -25.98 -8.83 -21.78
CA LYS A 284 -27.09 -9.37 -21.00
C LYS A 284 -27.00 -8.76 -19.60
N ALA A 285 -28.00 -7.91 -19.31
CA ALA A 285 -28.27 -7.42 -17.97
C ALA A 285 -28.48 -8.63 -17.03
N VAL A 286 -27.64 -8.74 -16.00
CA VAL A 286 -27.88 -9.65 -14.87
C VAL A 286 -28.38 -8.80 -13.70
N SER A 287 -29.60 -8.33 -13.81
CA SER A 287 -30.48 -8.11 -12.67
C SER A 287 -31.11 -9.45 -12.39
N GLU A 288 -30.61 -10.18 -11.39
CA GLU A 288 -31.46 -11.16 -10.72
C GLU A 288 -30.64 -11.87 -9.65
N SER A 289 -31.16 -11.90 -8.46
CA SER A 289 -30.93 -13.00 -7.53
C SER A 289 -31.18 -14.29 -8.30
N THR A 290 -30.14 -14.92 -8.83
CA THR A 290 -30.29 -16.17 -9.58
C THR A 290 -30.86 -17.17 -8.59
N ALA A 291 -32.11 -17.62 -8.84
CA ALA A 291 -32.70 -18.68 -8.05
C ALA A 291 -31.82 -19.92 -8.18
N VAL A 292 -31.34 -20.41 -7.06
CA VAL A 292 -30.60 -21.67 -6.99
C VAL A 292 -31.60 -22.78 -6.81
N GLU A 293 -31.46 -23.89 -7.55
CA GLU A 293 -32.30 -25.06 -7.36
C GLU A 293 -32.16 -25.54 -5.92
N GLY A 294 -33.28 -25.50 -5.18
CA GLY A 294 -33.36 -25.93 -3.79
C GLY A 294 -34.29 -25.05 -2.96
N THR A 295 -34.81 -25.64 -1.89
CA THR A 295 -35.64 -24.97 -0.91
C THR A 295 -34.92 -24.82 0.43
N CYS A 296 -35.19 -23.73 1.14
CA CYS A 296 -34.61 -23.47 2.46
C CYS A 296 -35.12 -24.54 3.45
N GLU A 297 -34.20 -25.23 4.11
CA GLU A 297 -34.50 -26.26 5.10
C GLU A 297 -35.30 -25.74 6.32
N LYS A 298 -35.22 -24.41 6.59
CA LYS A 298 -35.88 -23.79 7.74
C LYS A 298 -37.30 -23.30 7.44
N CYS A 299 -37.56 -22.77 6.24
CA CYS A 299 -38.84 -22.12 5.94
C CYS A 299 -39.42 -22.53 4.59
N GLN A 300 -38.80 -23.47 3.87
CA GLN A 300 -39.20 -23.98 2.56
C GLN A 300 -39.33 -22.95 1.43
N SER A 301 -38.90 -21.72 1.65
CA SER A 301 -38.80 -20.69 0.60
C SER A 301 -37.64 -20.98 -0.35
N SER A 302 -37.63 -20.40 -1.56
CA SER A 302 -36.58 -20.57 -2.55
C SER A 302 -35.23 -20.05 -2.04
N LEU A 303 -34.14 -20.66 -2.49
CA LEU A 303 -32.79 -20.21 -2.25
C LEU A 303 -32.32 -19.23 -3.35
N VAL A 304 -31.57 -18.21 -2.97
CA VAL A 304 -31.03 -17.18 -3.86
C VAL A 304 -29.55 -17.02 -3.67
N LEU A 305 -28.81 -16.85 -4.76
CA LEU A 305 -27.39 -16.54 -4.72
C LEU A 305 -27.22 -15.04 -4.40
N LYS A 306 -26.53 -14.74 -3.31
CA LYS A 306 -26.16 -13.37 -2.90
C LYS A 306 -24.65 -13.19 -2.90
N VAL A 307 -24.22 -11.96 -3.07
CA VAL A 307 -22.79 -11.59 -2.96
C VAL A 307 -22.56 -10.89 -1.63
N GLY A 308 -21.69 -11.44 -0.80
CA GLY A 308 -21.33 -10.89 0.50
C GLY A 308 -19.84 -10.49 0.57
N ARG A 309 -19.39 -10.07 1.76
CA ARG A 309 -18.00 -9.61 2.01
C ARG A 309 -16.94 -10.65 1.63
N PHE A 310 -17.25 -11.92 1.71
CA PHE A 310 -16.33 -13.04 1.45
C PHE A 310 -16.60 -13.77 0.13
N GLY A 311 -17.42 -13.18 -0.76
CA GLY A 311 -17.78 -13.76 -2.06
C GLY A 311 -19.25 -14.11 -2.19
N LYS A 312 -19.58 -14.97 -3.19
CA LYS A 312 -20.94 -15.43 -3.45
C LYS A 312 -21.36 -16.47 -2.40
N PHE A 313 -22.56 -16.34 -1.86
CA PHE A 313 -23.13 -17.29 -0.91
C PHE A 313 -24.63 -17.51 -1.21
N ILE A 314 -25.15 -18.67 -0.84
CA ILE A 314 -26.56 -19.02 -0.97
C ILE A 314 -27.30 -18.58 0.29
N ALA A 315 -28.40 -17.87 0.15
CA ALA A 315 -29.22 -17.40 1.24
C ALA A 315 -30.73 -17.68 0.95
N CYS A 316 -31.52 -17.70 2.00
CA CYS A 316 -32.96 -17.79 1.85
C CYS A 316 -33.54 -16.50 1.25
N SER A 317 -34.52 -16.63 0.32
CA SER A 317 -35.22 -15.48 -0.26
C SER A 317 -36.01 -14.69 0.78
N ASN A 318 -36.38 -15.32 1.89
CA ASN A 318 -37.15 -14.72 2.99
C ASN A 318 -36.28 -14.06 4.06
N TYR A 319 -35.04 -13.71 3.74
CA TYR A 319 -34.23 -12.90 4.64
C TYR A 319 -34.75 -11.45 4.68
N PRO A 320 -34.88 -10.78 5.84
CA PRO A 320 -34.29 -11.10 7.16
C PRO A 320 -35.15 -12.02 8.08
N ASP A 321 -36.36 -12.39 7.70
CA ASP A 321 -37.25 -13.18 8.57
C ASP A 321 -36.71 -14.63 8.74
N CYS A 322 -36.08 -15.15 7.71
CA CYS A 322 -35.37 -16.44 7.76
C CYS A 322 -33.85 -16.21 7.59
N LYS A 323 -33.07 -16.52 8.61
CA LYS A 323 -31.61 -16.40 8.65
C LYS A 323 -30.91 -17.73 8.29
N PHE A 324 -31.27 -18.33 7.18
CA PHE A 324 -30.57 -19.50 6.64
C PHE A 324 -29.46 -19.05 5.72
#